data_1a955283e59930416995bf1fb93f79bc
#
_entry.id   1a955283e59930416995bf1fb93f79bc
#
_cell.length_a   1.000
_cell.length_b   1.000
_cell.length_c   1.000
_cell.angle_alpha   90.00
_cell.angle_beta   90.00
_cell.angle_gamma   90.00
#
_symmetry.space_group_name_H-M   'P 1'
#
loop_
_entity.id
_entity.type
_entity.pdbx_description
1 polymer ?
#
loop_
_entity_poly.entity_id
_entity_poly.type
_entity_poly.pdbx_seq_one_letter_code
_entity_poly.pdbx_strand_id
1 'polypeptide(L)'
;MSETKFTKGEWAILPIENNREYIRIRGVVLGGRYKIANVSDLKNHHNDAEWCKIDRAESMANAHLIAAAPEMYAQLESVIGELFMLINEVNDQRASRINSQTETEPDYHDMETLHNIQILLAKARGEK
;
A
#
# COMPACT_ATOMS: atom_id res chain seq x y z
N MET A 1 11.22 -6.68 12.93
CA MET A 1 10.20 -5.85 12.28
C MET A 1 9.10 -5.51 13.26
N SER A 2 8.64 -4.26 13.23
CA SER A 2 7.53 -3.85 14.09
C SER A 2 6.26 -4.58 13.70
N GLU A 3 5.51 -4.99 14.69
CA GLU A 3 4.22 -5.63 14.47
C GLU A 3 3.23 -4.62 13.91
N THR A 4 2.46 -5.01 12.89
CA THR A 4 1.41 -4.18 12.33
C THR A 4 0.20 -4.14 13.27
N LYS A 5 -0.34 -2.95 13.44
CA LYS A 5 -1.49 -2.71 14.33
C LYS A 5 -2.81 -2.56 13.58
N PHE A 6 -2.77 -2.47 12.26
CA PHE A 6 -4.01 -2.36 11.48
C PHE A 6 -4.75 -3.69 11.46
N THR A 7 -6.04 -3.63 11.15
CA THR A 7 -6.92 -4.81 11.09
C THR A 7 -6.37 -5.84 10.12
N LYS A 8 -6.15 -7.04 10.61
CA LYS A 8 -5.58 -8.14 9.81
C LYS A 8 -6.61 -8.74 8.89
N GLY A 9 -6.12 -9.36 7.83
CA GLY A 9 -6.94 -10.00 6.83
C GLY A 9 -7.32 -9.06 5.70
N GLU A 10 -8.15 -9.56 4.83
CA GLU A 10 -8.63 -8.82 3.67
C GLU A 10 -9.59 -7.71 4.07
N TRP A 11 -9.51 -6.58 3.38
CA TRP A 11 -10.48 -5.50 3.46
C TRP A 11 -11.32 -5.52 2.19
N ALA A 12 -12.62 -5.59 2.33
CA ALA A 12 -13.52 -5.73 1.19
C ALA A 12 -14.44 -4.53 1.06
N ILE A 13 -14.76 -4.21 -0.20
CA ILE A 13 -15.79 -3.23 -0.52
C ILE A 13 -17.12 -3.97 -0.51
N LEU A 14 -18.06 -3.52 0.32
CA LEU A 14 -19.39 -4.11 0.35
C LEU A 14 -20.27 -3.54 -0.78
N PRO A 15 -21.36 -4.25 -1.14
CA PRO A 15 -22.26 -3.76 -2.17
C PRO A 15 -22.75 -2.34 -1.88
N ILE A 16 -22.87 -1.54 -2.93
CA ILE A 16 -23.30 -0.15 -2.83
C ILE A 16 -24.79 -0.12 -2.49
N GLU A 17 -25.12 0.64 -1.47
CA GLU A 17 -26.50 0.88 -1.07
C GLU A 17 -26.97 2.23 -1.63
N ASN A 18 -28.11 2.20 -2.32
CA ASN A 18 -28.63 3.39 -3.01
C ASN A 18 -29.07 4.51 -2.05
N ASN A 19 -29.35 4.18 -0.80
CA ASN A 19 -29.78 5.14 0.21
C ASN A 19 -28.63 5.71 1.05
N ARG A 20 -27.38 5.42 0.69
CA ARG A 20 -26.22 5.91 1.44
C ARG A 20 -25.28 6.71 0.56
N GLU A 21 -24.65 7.71 1.15
CA GLU A 21 -23.73 8.60 0.46
C GLU A 21 -22.28 8.16 0.68
N TYR A 22 -22.05 6.88 0.94
CA TYR A 22 -20.72 6.35 1.16
C TYR A 22 -20.59 4.89 0.72
N ILE A 23 -19.36 4.55 0.36
CA ILE A 23 -18.96 3.18 0.02
C ILE A 23 -18.32 2.58 1.27
N ARG A 24 -18.79 1.41 1.65
CA ARG A 24 -18.34 0.76 2.89
C ARG A 24 -17.14 -0.14 2.61
N ILE A 25 -16.08 0.01 3.40
CA ILE A 25 -14.93 -0.90 3.42
C ILE A 25 -14.91 -1.58 4.78
N ARG A 26 -14.92 -2.90 4.78
CA ARG A 26 -15.01 -3.70 6.00
C ARG A 26 -13.95 -4.80 6.01
N GLY A 27 -13.43 -5.11 7.19
CA GLY A 27 -12.56 -6.27 7.38
C GLY A 27 -13.35 -7.56 7.22
N VAL A 28 -12.79 -8.51 6.49
CA VAL A 28 -13.47 -9.79 6.20
C VAL A 28 -13.41 -10.72 7.40
N VAL A 29 -12.38 -10.61 8.22
CA VAL A 29 -12.24 -11.39 9.45
C VAL A 29 -13.40 -11.03 10.39
N LEU A 30 -13.96 -12.01 11.08
CA LEU A 30 -15.11 -11.86 11.97
C LEU A 30 -16.42 -11.52 11.24
N GLY A 31 -16.62 -12.11 10.06
CA GLY A 31 -17.88 -12.01 9.31
C GLY A 31 -18.08 -10.70 8.56
N GLY A 32 -17.02 -9.97 8.28
CA GLY A 32 -17.11 -8.75 7.48
C GLY A 32 -17.79 -7.58 8.16
N ARG A 33 -17.89 -7.59 9.48
CA ARG A 33 -18.57 -6.55 10.23
C ARG A 33 -17.65 -5.47 10.77
N TYR A 34 -16.35 -5.68 10.65
CA TYR A 34 -15.38 -4.75 11.19
C TYR A 34 -15.23 -3.54 10.29
N LYS A 35 -15.63 -2.39 10.79
CA LYS A 35 -15.61 -1.14 10.02
C LYS A 35 -14.19 -0.63 9.86
N ILE A 36 -13.70 -0.55 8.62
CA ILE A 36 -12.41 0.05 8.30
C ILE A 36 -12.59 1.51 7.91
N ALA A 37 -13.43 1.78 6.92
CA ALA A 37 -13.63 3.12 6.42
C ALA A 37 -14.93 3.23 5.65
N ASN A 38 -15.43 4.44 5.55
CA ASN A 38 -16.47 4.80 4.60
C ASN A 38 -15.89 5.85 3.66
N VAL A 39 -15.99 5.59 2.36
CA VAL A 39 -15.51 6.51 1.33
C VAL A 39 -16.70 7.28 0.79
N SER A 40 -16.58 8.59 0.71
CA SER A 40 -17.66 9.44 0.20
C SER A 40 -18.11 9.02 -1.19
N ASP A 41 -19.43 8.90 -1.38
CA ASP A 41 -20.04 8.60 -2.67
C ASP A 41 -21.18 9.59 -2.91
N LEU A 42 -20.97 10.55 -3.81
CA LEU A 42 -21.88 11.66 -4.05
C LEU A 42 -22.96 11.34 -5.10
N LYS A 43 -23.07 10.08 -5.52
CA LYS A 43 -24.07 9.70 -6.53
C LYS A 43 -25.50 10.06 -6.12
N ASN A 44 -25.79 10.00 -4.83
CA ASN A 44 -27.14 10.23 -4.32
C ASN A 44 -27.43 11.72 -4.04
N HIS A 45 -26.50 12.60 -4.34
CA HIS A 45 -26.79 14.02 -4.32
C HIS A 45 -27.79 14.33 -5.44
N HIS A 46 -28.84 15.07 -5.10
CA HIS A 46 -29.90 15.44 -6.03
C HIS A 46 -29.45 16.42 -7.12
N ASN A 47 -28.16 16.57 -7.31
CA ASN A 47 -27.59 17.50 -8.25
C ASN A 47 -26.97 16.71 -9.40
N ASP A 48 -27.53 16.85 -10.60
CA ASP A 48 -27.02 16.21 -11.82
C ASP A 48 -25.77 16.89 -12.36
N ALA A 49 -25.08 17.67 -11.54
CA ALA A 49 -23.85 18.33 -11.94
C ALA A 49 -22.77 17.29 -12.30
N GLU A 50 -22.02 17.58 -13.35
CA GLU A 50 -21.00 16.66 -13.85
C GLU A 50 -19.93 16.33 -12.82
N TRP A 51 -19.63 17.26 -11.91
CA TRP A 51 -18.64 16.99 -10.85
C TRP A 51 -19.07 15.84 -9.91
N CYS A 52 -20.37 15.65 -9.71
CA CYS A 52 -20.86 14.52 -8.92
C CYS A 52 -20.60 13.18 -9.61
N LYS A 53 -20.64 13.15 -10.93
CA LYS A 53 -20.35 11.92 -11.70
C LYS A 53 -18.87 11.60 -11.72
N ILE A 54 -18.05 12.62 -11.83
CA ILE A 54 -16.58 12.49 -11.79
C ILE A 54 -16.17 12.01 -10.40
N ASP A 55 -16.74 12.60 -9.35
CA ASP A 55 -16.45 12.23 -7.98
C ASP A 55 -16.79 10.78 -7.66
N ARG A 56 -17.83 10.23 -8.29
CA ARG A 56 -18.16 8.82 -8.07
C ARG A 56 -17.06 7.89 -8.58
N ALA A 57 -16.54 8.13 -9.79
CA ALA A 57 -15.46 7.33 -10.33
C ALA A 57 -14.21 7.43 -9.44
N GLU A 58 -13.90 8.63 -8.99
CA GLU A 58 -12.81 8.88 -8.07
C GLU A 58 -13.03 8.21 -6.72
N SER A 59 -14.23 8.29 -6.18
CA SER A 59 -14.60 7.63 -4.92
C SER A 59 -14.44 6.11 -4.99
N MET A 60 -14.86 5.50 -6.09
CA MET A 60 -14.66 4.07 -6.32
C MET A 60 -13.18 3.72 -6.43
N ALA A 61 -12.40 4.52 -7.14
CA ALA A 61 -10.96 4.32 -7.25
C ALA A 61 -10.30 4.41 -5.87
N ASN A 62 -10.68 5.39 -5.07
CA ASN A 62 -10.18 5.53 -3.70
C ASN A 62 -10.55 4.32 -2.83
N ALA A 63 -11.78 3.83 -2.96
CA ALA A 63 -12.24 2.66 -2.22
C ALA A 63 -11.42 1.41 -2.57
N HIS A 64 -11.15 1.20 -3.86
CA HIS A 64 -10.33 0.08 -4.30
C HIS A 64 -8.90 0.17 -3.76
N LEU A 65 -8.31 1.36 -3.78
CA LEU A 65 -6.96 1.56 -3.25
C LEU A 65 -6.92 1.28 -1.75
N ILE A 66 -7.89 1.77 -1.00
CA ILE A 66 -7.96 1.53 0.45
C ILE A 66 -8.14 0.03 0.73
N ALA A 67 -9.05 -0.63 -0.01
CA ALA A 67 -9.29 -2.06 0.19
C ALA A 67 -8.07 -2.92 -0.13
N ALA A 68 -7.23 -2.49 -1.07
CA ALA A 68 -6.00 -3.19 -1.44
C ALA A 68 -4.84 -2.89 -0.50
N ALA A 69 -4.95 -1.94 0.41
CA ALA A 69 -3.84 -1.48 1.23
C ALA A 69 -3.16 -2.58 2.05
N PRO A 70 -3.87 -3.50 2.73
CA PRO A 70 -3.19 -4.56 3.47
C PRO A 70 -2.34 -5.47 2.58
N GLU A 71 -2.87 -5.83 1.41
CA GLU A 71 -2.16 -6.67 0.45
C GLU A 71 -0.94 -5.95 -0.13
N MET A 72 -1.10 -4.68 -0.47
CA MET A 72 0.01 -3.84 -0.94
C MET A 72 1.10 -3.72 0.12
N TYR A 73 0.72 -3.54 1.37
CA TYR A 73 1.65 -3.49 2.48
C TYR A 73 2.44 -4.80 2.60
N ALA A 74 1.76 -5.93 2.57
CA ALA A 74 2.40 -7.25 2.68
C ALA A 74 3.37 -7.51 1.52
N GLN A 75 2.99 -7.13 0.29
CA GLN A 75 3.85 -7.26 -0.87
C GLN A 75 5.08 -6.37 -0.76
N LEU A 76 4.93 -5.15 -0.28
CA LEU A 76 6.08 -4.25 -0.08
C LEU A 76 7.04 -4.79 0.99
N GLU A 77 6.54 -5.36 2.07
CA GLU A 77 7.41 -6.02 3.07
C GLU A 77 8.21 -7.17 2.46
N SER A 78 7.54 -7.99 1.65
CA SER A 78 8.19 -9.12 0.98
C SER A 78 9.25 -8.64 0.00
N VAL A 79 8.92 -7.66 -0.83
CA VAL A 79 9.82 -7.09 -1.83
C VAL A 79 11.06 -6.47 -1.18
N ILE A 80 10.89 -5.78 -0.05
CA ILE A 80 12.02 -5.12 0.62
C ILE A 80 13.04 -6.14 1.12
N GLY A 81 12.55 -7.28 1.62
CA GLY A 81 13.43 -8.37 2.04
C GLY A 81 14.21 -8.96 0.88
N GLU A 82 13.53 -9.24 -0.22
CA GLU A 82 14.16 -9.78 -1.43
C GLU A 82 15.15 -8.78 -2.04
N LEU A 83 14.77 -7.52 -2.12
CA LEU A 83 15.62 -6.46 -2.65
C LEU A 83 16.90 -6.32 -1.84
N PHE A 84 16.80 -6.35 -0.53
CA PHE A 84 17.96 -6.30 0.35
C PHE A 84 18.93 -7.47 0.09
N MET A 85 18.39 -8.67 -0.04
CA MET A 85 19.22 -9.86 -0.35
C MET A 85 19.87 -9.76 -1.71
N LEU A 86 19.13 -9.29 -2.72
CA LEU A 86 19.67 -9.14 -4.08
C LEU A 86 20.76 -8.07 -4.15
N ILE A 87 20.59 -6.96 -3.46
CA ILE A 87 21.61 -5.90 -3.40
C ILE A 87 22.89 -6.43 -2.77
N ASN A 88 22.79 -7.16 -1.67
CA ASN A 88 23.94 -7.77 -1.01
C ASN A 88 24.64 -8.79 -1.91
N GLU A 89 23.88 -9.64 -2.60
CA GLU A 89 24.43 -10.64 -3.52
C GLU A 89 25.17 -9.96 -4.67
N VAL A 90 24.59 -8.95 -5.28
CA VAL A 90 25.25 -8.22 -6.38
C VAL A 90 26.52 -7.54 -5.89
N ASN A 91 26.50 -6.93 -4.72
CA ASN A 91 27.69 -6.30 -4.14
C ASN A 91 28.79 -7.34 -3.86
N ASP A 92 28.44 -8.51 -3.34
CA ASP A 92 29.39 -9.59 -3.09
C ASP A 92 29.99 -10.10 -4.41
N GLN A 93 29.19 -10.25 -5.45
CA GLN A 93 29.68 -10.66 -6.77
C GLN A 93 30.61 -9.62 -7.38
N ARG A 94 30.30 -8.34 -7.24
CA ARG A 94 31.17 -7.26 -7.71
C ARG A 94 32.49 -7.28 -6.96
N ALA A 95 32.46 -7.45 -5.66
CA ALA A 95 33.66 -7.49 -4.82
C ALA A 95 34.56 -8.68 -5.18
N SER A 96 33.99 -9.82 -5.58
CA SER A 96 34.77 -11.01 -5.95
C SER A 96 35.32 -10.93 -7.38
N ARG A 97 34.68 -10.18 -8.27
CA ARG A 97 35.14 -10.01 -9.66
C ARG A 97 36.23 -9.00 -9.84
N ILE A 98 36.24 -8.01 -8.98
CA ILE A 98 37.21 -6.92 -9.06
C ILE A 98 38.33 -7.26 -8.11
N ASN A 99 39.51 -7.50 -8.67
CA ASN A 99 40.74 -7.65 -7.92
C ASN A 99 40.86 -6.41 -7.03
N SER A 100 40.42 -6.48 -5.84
CA SER A 100 40.53 -5.57 -4.67
C SER A 100 41.11 -4.17 -4.85
N GLN A 101 41.38 -3.71 -6.07
CA GLN A 101 42.02 -2.44 -6.37
C GLN A 101 41.07 -1.30 -6.71
N THR A 102 39.78 -1.62 -6.98
CA THR A 102 38.77 -0.60 -7.20
C THR A 102 37.70 -0.79 -6.15
N GLU A 103 37.53 0.19 -5.32
CA GLU A 103 36.43 0.25 -4.40
C GLU A 103 35.12 0.30 -5.22
N THR A 104 34.34 -0.77 -5.16
CA THR A 104 32.97 -0.73 -5.68
C THR A 104 32.12 -0.07 -4.62
N GLU A 105 31.75 1.15 -4.86
CA GLU A 105 30.75 1.78 -4.04
C GLU A 105 29.41 1.09 -4.25
N PRO A 106 28.62 0.89 -3.18
CA PRO A 106 27.26 0.37 -3.33
C PRO A 106 26.47 1.25 -4.29
N ASP A 107 25.58 0.67 -5.05
CA ASP A 107 24.71 1.43 -5.94
C ASP A 107 23.78 2.28 -5.09
N TYR A 108 24.03 3.58 -5.05
CA TYR A 108 23.26 4.53 -4.26
C TYR A 108 21.79 4.56 -4.67
N HIS A 109 21.51 4.31 -5.94
CA HIS A 109 20.14 4.30 -6.43
C HIS A 109 19.33 3.15 -5.81
N ASP A 110 19.91 1.95 -5.77
CA ASP A 110 19.26 0.78 -5.16
C ASP A 110 19.09 0.97 -3.66
N MET A 111 20.09 1.51 -3.00
CA MET A 111 20.02 1.81 -1.56
C MET A 111 18.97 2.88 -1.25
N GLU A 112 18.86 3.88 -2.10
CA GLU A 112 17.85 4.93 -1.96
C GLU A 112 16.44 4.36 -2.13
N THR A 113 16.23 3.50 -3.12
CA THR A 113 14.95 2.82 -3.34
C THR A 113 14.56 2.00 -2.11
N LEU A 114 15.47 1.22 -1.58
CA LEU A 114 15.26 0.41 -0.37
C LEU A 114 14.86 1.30 0.82
N HIS A 115 15.59 2.38 1.01
CA HIS A 115 15.33 3.33 2.09
C HIS A 115 13.95 3.98 1.95
N ASN A 116 13.58 4.39 0.76
CA ASN A 116 12.28 5.01 0.49
C ASN A 116 11.13 4.05 0.77
N ILE A 117 11.27 2.77 0.43
CA ILE A 117 10.24 1.77 0.74
C ILE A 117 10.14 1.56 2.26
N GLN A 118 11.27 1.54 2.97
CA GLN A 118 11.27 1.42 4.44
C GLN A 118 10.54 2.59 5.09
N ILE A 119 10.77 3.82 4.61
CA ILE A 119 10.08 5.01 5.08
C ILE A 119 8.57 4.89 4.83
N LEU A 120 8.19 4.44 3.64
CA LEU A 120 6.78 4.27 3.28
C LEU A 120 6.08 3.25 4.18
N LEU A 121 6.72 2.11 4.44
CA LEU A 121 6.17 1.10 5.35
C LEU A 121 6.02 1.63 6.77
N ALA A 122 7.00 2.38 7.25
CA ALA A 122 6.93 3.01 8.57
C ALA A 122 5.77 4.02 8.64
N LYS A 123 5.59 4.81 7.58
CA LYS A 123 4.47 5.74 7.48
C LYS A 123 3.13 5.00 7.50
N ALA A 124 3.03 3.88 6.79
CA ALA A 124 1.81 3.06 6.77
C ALA A 124 1.48 2.47 8.15
N ARG A 125 2.50 2.21 8.97
CA ARG A 125 2.30 1.77 10.36
C ARG A 125 1.97 2.91 11.33
N GLY A 126 1.99 4.15 10.87
CA GLY A 126 1.79 5.31 11.71
C GLY A 126 3.03 5.74 12.51
N GLU A 127 4.19 5.27 12.15
CA GLU A 127 5.46 5.66 12.77
C GLU A 127 5.93 7.00 12.19
N LYS A 128 6.52 7.82 13.06
CA LYS A 128 7.10 9.09 12.64
C LYS A 128 8.56 8.96 12.22
#